data_5c9607b81a7924b6dfec1179c8779b22
#
_entry.id   5c9607b81a7924b6dfec1179c8779b22
#
_cell.length_a   1.000
_cell.length_b   1.000
_cell.length_c   1.000
_cell.angle_alpha   90.00
_cell.angle_beta   90.00
_cell.angle_gamma   90.00
#
_symmetry.space_group_name_H-M   'P 1'
#
loop_
_entity.id
_entity.type
_entity.pdbx_description
1 polymer ?
#
loop_
_entity_poly.entity_id
_entity_poly.type
_entity_poly.pdbx_seq_one_letter_code
_entity_poly.pdbx_strand_id
1 'polypeptide(L)'
;HKTAPVELREKLSFSQEQIETALEFIKQNPGIVEGLVFSTCNRLEFLYMPENSNPANKDGIDTVIRFIAELKQLTVSEFKSSLYIHRDDDAIRHLFCVAASLDSMIVGEPQILGQVKKAYKTAVSNGTTGVLLNRLMHKSFTVAKRVRKHTGIGDNAVSISYAAIELAHKIFADLSTKSVMLIGAGEMAELAVEHLMAHQVKKIVVTNRTFKNALNLARKFNGRAVQYEERESALADVDIII
;
A
#
# COMPACT_ATOMS: atom_id res chain seq x y z
N HIS A 1 4.86 -7.32 5.55
CA HIS A 1 5.74 -7.93 4.52
C HIS A 1 6.85 -8.83 5.10
N LYS A 2 7.14 -8.72 6.40
CA LYS A 2 8.21 -9.50 7.06
C LYS A 2 7.75 -10.87 7.54
N THR A 3 6.50 -10.99 7.95
CA THR A 3 5.98 -12.15 8.69
C THR A 3 4.91 -12.94 7.95
N ALA A 4 4.22 -12.32 6.99
CA ALA A 4 3.12 -12.94 6.27
C ALA A 4 3.50 -13.29 4.81
N PRO A 5 3.19 -14.49 4.30
CA PRO A 5 3.33 -14.83 2.89
C PRO A 5 2.39 -13.97 2.02
N VAL A 6 2.64 -13.92 0.72
CA VAL A 6 1.92 -13.03 -0.21
C VAL A 6 0.43 -13.33 -0.20
N GLU A 7 0.07 -14.61 -0.25
CA GLU A 7 -1.32 -15.09 -0.29
C GLU A 7 -2.12 -14.63 0.94
N LEU A 8 -1.48 -14.61 2.11
CA LEU A 8 -2.10 -14.14 3.34
C LEU A 8 -2.22 -12.60 3.34
N ARG A 9 -1.21 -11.90 2.85
CA ARG A 9 -1.26 -10.42 2.72
C ARG A 9 -2.39 -9.97 1.79
N GLU A 10 -2.58 -10.65 0.66
CA GLU A 10 -3.68 -10.39 -0.28
C GLU A 10 -5.05 -10.62 0.38
N LYS A 11 -5.20 -11.74 1.11
CA LYS A 11 -6.42 -12.03 1.86
C LYS A 11 -6.73 -10.96 2.91
N LEU A 12 -5.71 -10.47 3.62
CA LEU A 12 -5.86 -9.50 4.71
C LEU A 12 -5.96 -8.05 4.22
N SER A 13 -5.57 -7.73 2.99
CA SER A 13 -5.66 -6.36 2.48
C SER A 13 -7.11 -5.89 2.42
N PHE A 14 -7.38 -4.64 2.84
CA PHE A 14 -8.72 -4.07 2.87
C PHE A 14 -9.02 -3.30 1.59
N SER A 15 -10.22 -3.51 1.04
CA SER A 15 -10.81 -2.61 0.05
C SER A 15 -11.20 -1.28 0.69
N GLN A 16 -11.54 -0.28 -0.12
CA GLN A 16 -12.01 1.01 0.38
C GLN A 16 -13.27 0.86 1.26
N GLU A 17 -14.21 0.03 0.86
CA GLU A 17 -15.42 -0.28 1.61
C GLU A 17 -15.11 -0.95 2.96
N GLN A 18 -14.15 -1.88 2.98
CA GLN A 18 -13.70 -2.53 4.22
C GLN A 18 -12.97 -1.56 5.16
N ILE A 19 -12.24 -0.57 4.62
CA ILE A 19 -11.64 0.50 5.42
C ILE A 19 -12.74 1.34 6.08
N GLU A 20 -13.79 1.70 5.36
CA GLU A 20 -14.93 2.45 5.91
C GLU A 20 -15.65 1.66 7.00
N THR A 21 -15.90 0.35 6.77
CA THR A 21 -16.44 -0.55 7.79
C THR A 21 -15.57 -0.62 9.04
N ALA A 22 -14.24 -0.66 8.86
CA ALA A 22 -13.32 -0.69 9.99
C ALA A 22 -13.25 0.64 10.76
N LEU A 23 -13.40 1.78 10.09
CA LEU A 23 -13.51 3.08 10.75
C LEU A 23 -14.83 3.21 11.51
N GLU A 24 -15.92 2.70 10.98
CA GLU A 24 -17.19 2.66 11.72
C GLU A 24 -17.11 1.74 12.95
N PHE A 25 -16.46 0.57 12.83
CA PHE A 25 -16.16 -0.29 13.98
C PHE A 25 -15.34 0.46 15.06
N ILE A 26 -14.30 1.21 14.69
CA ILE A 26 -13.52 2.04 15.60
C ILE A 26 -14.41 3.04 16.33
N LYS A 27 -15.29 3.73 15.60
CA LYS A 27 -16.18 4.76 16.14
C LYS A 27 -17.23 4.21 17.11
N GLN A 28 -17.73 3.01 16.84
CA GLN A 28 -18.75 2.35 17.66
C GLN A 28 -18.16 1.60 18.85
N ASN A 29 -16.86 1.36 18.89
CA ASN A 29 -16.22 0.57 19.94
C ASN A 29 -15.87 1.46 21.15
N PRO A 30 -16.54 1.29 22.31
CA PRO A 30 -16.29 2.11 23.49
C PRO A 30 -14.90 1.94 24.07
N GLY A 31 -14.17 0.88 23.69
CA GLY A 31 -12.79 0.66 24.11
C GLY A 31 -11.75 1.40 23.26
N ILE A 32 -12.17 2.16 22.24
CA ILE A 32 -11.27 2.90 21.34
C ILE A 32 -11.70 4.37 21.32
N VAL A 33 -10.81 5.26 21.71
CA VAL A 33 -11.08 6.72 21.75
C VAL A 33 -10.82 7.36 20.40
N GLU A 34 -9.71 7.02 19.76
CA GLU A 34 -9.29 7.52 18.45
C GLU A 34 -8.66 6.36 17.67
N GLY A 35 -8.82 6.34 16.35
CA GLY A 35 -8.17 5.32 15.55
C GLY A 35 -8.16 5.61 14.06
N LEU A 36 -7.23 4.97 13.36
CA LEU A 36 -7.15 4.93 11.92
C LEU A 36 -6.74 3.55 11.42
N VAL A 37 -7.08 3.25 10.18
CA VAL A 37 -6.73 2.00 9.50
C VAL A 37 -5.85 2.34 8.31
N PHE A 38 -4.72 1.65 8.21
CA PHE A 38 -3.78 1.77 7.13
C PHE A 38 -3.61 0.42 6.42
N SER A 39 -4.05 0.33 5.17
CA SER A 39 -3.98 -0.88 4.35
C SER A 39 -3.28 -0.61 3.03
N THR A 40 -2.32 -1.48 2.71
CA THR A 40 -1.59 -1.52 1.44
C THR A 40 -1.49 -2.97 0.97
N CYS A 41 -0.84 -3.22 -0.18
CA CYS A 41 -0.53 -4.59 -0.62
C CYS A 41 0.40 -5.36 0.35
N ASN A 42 1.13 -4.64 1.22
CA ASN A 42 2.18 -5.23 2.06
C ASN A 42 1.90 -5.18 3.56
N ARG A 43 0.87 -4.45 4.01
CA ARG A 43 0.51 -4.31 5.43
C ARG A 43 -0.95 -3.93 5.63
N LEU A 44 -1.49 -4.41 6.72
CA LEU A 44 -2.72 -3.93 7.33
C LEU A 44 -2.40 -3.54 8.77
N GLU A 45 -2.64 -2.27 9.13
CA GLU A 45 -2.35 -1.74 10.45
C GLU A 45 -3.55 -0.98 11.01
N PHE A 46 -3.83 -1.21 12.29
CA PHE A 46 -4.75 -0.43 13.10
C PHE A 46 -3.91 0.38 14.08
N LEU A 47 -3.92 1.69 13.96
CA LEU A 47 -3.35 2.60 14.96
C LEU A 47 -4.51 3.20 15.75
N TYR A 48 -4.54 2.97 17.05
CA TYR A 48 -5.64 3.47 17.87
C TYR A 48 -5.19 3.80 19.29
N MET A 49 -5.98 4.64 19.95
CA MET A 49 -5.85 4.96 21.36
C MET A 49 -6.91 4.18 22.12
N PRO A 50 -6.52 3.30 23.03
CA PRO A 50 -7.49 2.59 23.88
C PRO A 50 -8.10 3.51 24.94
N GLU A 51 -9.32 3.20 25.37
CA GLU A 51 -9.94 3.80 26.55
C GLU A 51 -9.26 3.30 27.83
N ASN A 52 -8.67 4.21 28.58
CA ASN A 52 -7.87 3.87 29.79
C ASN A 52 -8.71 3.49 31.02
N SER A 53 -10.02 3.48 30.94
CA SER A 53 -10.91 3.38 32.09
C SER A 53 -11.04 1.98 32.71
N ASN A 54 -10.48 0.92 32.06
CA ASN A 54 -10.59 -0.43 32.60
C ASN A 54 -9.30 -1.27 32.41
N PRO A 55 -8.50 -1.49 33.49
CA PRO A 55 -7.30 -2.34 33.44
C PRO A 55 -7.58 -3.81 33.02
N ALA A 56 -8.81 -4.27 33.18
CA ALA A 56 -9.21 -5.64 32.79
C ALA A 56 -9.52 -5.74 31.27
N ASN A 57 -9.77 -4.62 30.63
CA ASN A 57 -9.98 -4.58 29.18
C ASN A 57 -8.63 -4.38 28.48
N LYS A 58 -7.89 -5.48 28.37
CA LYS A 58 -6.55 -5.52 27.74
C LYS A 58 -6.59 -4.87 26.37
N ASP A 59 -6.30 -3.57 26.30
CA ASP A 59 -5.90 -2.79 25.10
C ASP A 59 -6.80 -2.90 23.85
N GLY A 60 -7.97 -3.51 23.90
CA GLY A 60 -8.85 -3.70 22.73
C GLY A 60 -8.28 -4.60 21.62
N ILE A 61 -7.08 -5.15 21.79
CA ILE A 61 -6.34 -5.92 20.78
C ILE A 61 -7.14 -7.13 20.31
N ASP A 62 -7.65 -7.94 21.26
CA ASP A 62 -8.44 -9.13 20.91
C ASP A 62 -9.73 -8.78 20.19
N THR A 63 -10.29 -7.60 20.45
CA THR A 63 -11.49 -7.09 19.76
C THR A 63 -11.18 -6.71 18.33
N VAL A 64 -10.06 -6.02 18.09
CA VAL A 64 -9.59 -5.69 16.73
C VAL A 64 -9.24 -6.97 15.95
N ILE A 65 -8.56 -7.93 16.58
CA ILE A 65 -8.21 -9.21 15.93
C ILE A 65 -9.47 -9.98 15.52
N ARG A 66 -10.47 -10.06 16.40
CA ARG A 66 -11.77 -10.71 16.07
C ARG A 66 -12.49 -9.98 14.95
N PHE A 67 -12.53 -8.65 14.98
CA PHE A 67 -13.12 -7.86 13.91
C PHE A 67 -12.45 -8.14 12.54
N ILE A 68 -11.11 -8.21 12.49
CA ILE A 68 -10.39 -8.57 11.27
C ILE A 68 -10.78 -9.97 10.79
N ALA A 69 -10.83 -10.95 11.71
CA ALA A 69 -11.18 -12.33 11.41
C ALA A 69 -12.60 -12.43 10.81
N GLU A 70 -13.58 -11.77 11.41
CA GLU A 70 -14.97 -11.72 10.95
C GLU A 70 -15.09 -11.04 9.59
N LEU A 71 -14.51 -9.84 9.44
CA LEU A 71 -14.57 -9.08 8.19
C LEU A 71 -13.93 -9.81 7.01
N LYS A 72 -12.88 -10.59 7.26
CA LYS A 72 -12.16 -11.35 6.22
C LYS A 72 -12.60 -12.80 6.11
N GLN A 73 -13.55 -13.25 6.94
CA GLN A 73 -14.01 -14.64 7.00
C GLN A 73 -12.85 -15.63 7.21
N LEU A 74 -11.90 -15.27 8.08
CA LEU A 74 -10.74 -16.06 8.45
C LEU A 74 -10.82 -16.46 9.91
N THR A 75 -10.20 -17.57 10.26
CA THR A 75 -9.97 -17.91 11.68
C THR A 75 -8.76 -17.14 12.19
N VAL A 76 -8.76 -16.74 13.45
CA VAL A 76 -7.63 -16.04 14.07
C VAL A 76 -6.32 -16.84 13.94
N SER A 77 -6.39 -18.18 14.03
CA SER A 77 -5.23 -19.06 13.90
C SER A 77 -4.52 -18.96 12.55
N GLU A 78 -5.23 -18.61 11.47
CA GLU A 78 -4.65 -18.49 10.13
C GLU A 78 -3.67 -17.31 9.99
N PHE A 79 -3.84 -16.27 10.81
CA PHE A 79 -2.97 -15.07 10.70
C PHE A 79 -2.30 -14.64 12.00
N LYS A 80 -2.59 -15.28 13.13
CA LYS A 80 -2.05 -14.92 14.46
C LYS A 80 -0.53 -14.84 14.48
N SER A 81 0.15 -15.79 13.84
CA SER A 81 1.62 -15.82 13.76
C SER A 81 2.22 -14.69 12.93
N SER A 82 1.42 -14.02 12.12
CA SER A 82 1.82 -12.90 11.27
C SER A 82 1.51 -11.53 11.88
N LEU A 83 0.89 -11.50 13.06
CA LEU A 83 0.60 -10.25 13.77
C LEU A 83 1.84 -9.71 14.48
N TYR A 84 1.93 -8.39 14.51
CA TYR A 84 2.80 -7.66 15.42
C TYR A 84 1.98 -6.62 16.18
N ILE A 85 2.40 -6.33 17.40
CA ILE A 85 1.72 -5.39 18.29
C ILE A 85 2.78 -4.48 18.87
N HIS A 86 2.64 -3.20 18.63
CA HIS A 86 3.47 -2.16 19.24
C HIS A 86 2.62 -1.33 20.19
N ARG A 87 3.21 -0.90 21.30
CA ARG A 87 2.56 -0.07 22.32
C ARG A 87 3.37 1.17 22.59
N ASP A 88 2.71 2.21 22.99
CA ASP A 88 3.30 3.46 23.48
C ASP A 88 4.41 3.98 22.54
N ASP A 89 5.61 4.17 23.04
CA ASP A 89 6.76 4.68 22.29
C ASP A 89 7.14 3.79 21.10
N ASP A 90 6.97 2.48 21.21
CA ASP A 90 7.26 1.55 20.13
C ASP A 90 6.24 1.70 18.97
N ALA A 91 4.97 1.97 19.26
CA ALA A 91 3.97 2.27 18.27
C ALA A 91 4.27 3.60 17.54
N ILE A 92 4.69 4.63 18.29
CA ILE A 92 5.10 5.92 17.73
C ILE A 92 6.34 5.75 16.84
N ARG A 93 7.34 5.03 17.33
CA ARG A 93 8.56 4.71 16.57
C ARG A 93 8.24 3.97 15.28
N HIS A 94 7.39 2.94 15.36
CA HIS A 94 6.97 2.16 14.21
C HIS A 94 6.27 3.05 13.16
N LEU A 95 5.30 3.88 13.57
CA LEU A 95 4.62 4.81 12.69
C LEU A 95 5.61 5.75 11.97
N PHE A 96 6.61 6.28 12.67
CA PHE A 96 7.63 7.15 12.08
C PHE A 96 8.51 6.39 11.08
N CYS A 97 8.89 5.15 11.37
CA CYS A 97 9.63 4.30 10.46
C CYS A 97 8.82 3.99 9.18
N VAL A 98 7.55 3.65 9.33
CA VAL A 98 6.64 3.40 8.20
C VAL A 98 6.48 4.67 7.37
N ALA A 99 6.13 5.79 7.98
CA ALA A 99 5.94 7.06 7.26
C ALA A 99 7.21 7.56 6.55
N ALA A 100 8.39 7.26 7.11
CA ALA A 100 9.68 7.58 6.51
C ALA A 100 10.18 6.56 5.47
N SER A 101 9.40 5.50 5.19
CA SER A 101 9.78 4.37 4.30
C SER A 101 10.97 3.55 4.79
N LEU A 102 11.25 3.56 6.09
CA LEU A 102 12.32 2.76 6.71
C LEU A 102 11.87 1.33 6.98
N ASP A 103 10.57 1.12 7.17
CA ASP A 103 9.95 -0.18 7.33
C ASP A 103 9.02 -0.48 6.14
N SER A 104 9.60 -0.50 4.96
CA SER A 104 8.95 -0.85 3.70
C SER A 104 9.70 -2.00 3.03
N MET A 105 9.03 -2.70 2.12
CA MET A 105 9.66 -3.75 1.31
C MET A 105 10.81 -3.17 0.46
N ILE A 106 10.61 -1.94 -0.03
CA ILE A 106 11.65 -1.12 -0.63
C ILE A 106 11.87 0.09 0.27
N VAL A 107 13.04 0.12 0.91
CA VAL A 107 13.42 1.20 1.81
C VAL A 107 13.55 2.50 1.01
N GLY A 108 12.88 3.55 1.49
CA GLY A 108 12.90 4.86 0.84
C GLY A 108 11.84 5.08 -0.25
N GLU A 109 10.97 4.11 -0.56
CA GLU A 109 9.93 4.28 -1.58
C GLU A 109 9.08 5.55 -1.33
N PRO A 110 8.77 6.34 -2.38
CA PRO A 110 8.04 7.61 -2.21
C PRO A 110 6.57 7.42 -1.86
N GLN A 111 5.97 6.29 -2.22
CA GLN A 111 4.53 6.05 -2.16
C GLN A 111 3.98 5.93 -0.74
N ILE A 112 4.73 5.28 0.16
CA ILE A 112 4.22 4.96 1.51
C ILE A 112 3.76 6.19 2.28
N LEU A 113 4.49 7.31 2.19
CA LEU A 113 4.09 8.55 2.85
C LEU A 113 2.76 9.09 2.30
N GLY A 114 2.54 8.97 0.99
CA GLY A 114 1.28 9.31 0.33
C GLY A 114 0.13 8.45 0.83
N GLN A 115 0.35 7.15 0.93
CA GLN A 115 -0.63 6.18 1.43
C GLN A 115 -0.98 6.42 2.90
N VAL A 116 0.00 6.69 3.77
CA VAL A 116 -0.23 7.05 5.18
C VAL A 116 -1.05 8.34 5.29
N LYS A 117 -0.76 9.37 4.47
CA LYS A 117 -1.55 10.60 4.44
C LYS A 117 -2.98 10.34 3.97
N LYS A 118 -3.19 9.48 2.98
CA LYS A 118 -4.52 9.11 2.49
C LYS A 118 -5.32 8.41 3.58
N ALA A 119 -4.72 7.44 4.28
CA ALA A 119 -5.34 6.75 5.41
C ALA A 119 -5.76 7.72 6.52
N TYR A 120 -4.89 8.64 6.90
CA TYR A 120 -5.19 9.69 7.87
C TYR A 120 -6.34 10.59 7.39
N LYS A 121 -6.31 11.07 6.15
CA LYS A 121 -7.39 11.88 5.59
C LYS A 121 -8.75 11.16 5.63
N THR A 122 -8.76 9.87 5.30
CA THR A 122 -9.97 9.04 5.36
C THR A 122 -10.48 8.92 6.80
N ALA A 123 -9.60 8.69 7.79
CA ALA A 123 -9.98 8.63 9.20
C ALA A 123 -10.53 9.97 9.72
N VAL A 124 -9.93 11.09 9.35
CA VAL A 124 -10.44 12.45 9.67
C VAL A 124 -11.85 12.66 9.09
N SER A 125 -12.06 12.29 7.82
CA SER A 125 -13.36 12.45 7.15
C SER A 125 -14.45 11.59 7.79
N ASN A 126 -14.10 10.46 8.40
CA ASN A 126 -15.02 9.57 9.13
C ASN A 126 -15.16 9.96 10.62
N GLY A 127 -14.44 10.97 11.11
CA GLY A 127 -14.52 11.43 12.50
C GLY A 127 -13.97 10.45 13.53
N THR A 128 -12.98 9.61 13.14
CA THR A 128 -12.35 8.62 14.04
C THR A 128 -11.04 9.12 14.63
N THR A 129 -10.59 10.33 14.30
CA THR A 129 -9.38 10.93 14.85
C THR A 129 -9.73 12.08 15.79
N GLY A 130 -8.97 12.25 16.86
CA GLY A 130 -9.08 13.34 17.81
C GLY A 130 -7.77 14.12 17.95
N VAL A 131 -7.57 14.75 19.08
CA VAL A 131 -6.42 15.64 19.31
C VAL A 131 -5.09 14.89 19.24
N LEU A 132 -5.03 13.70 19.81
CA LEU A 132 -3.77 12.96 19.96
C LEU A 132 -3.29 12.40 18.62
N LEU A 133 -4.15 11.67 17.92
CA LEU A 133 -3.78 11.12 16.62
C LEU A 133 -3.53 12.23 15.59
N ASN A 134 -4.27 13.33 15.60
CA ASN A 134 -4.01 14.45 14.71
C ASN A 134 -2.59 15.01 14.94
N ARG A 135 -2.19 15.24 16.19
CA ARG A 135 -0.83 15.70 16.51
C ARG A 135 0.24 14.70 16.11
N LEU A 136 0.02 13.41 16.40
CA LEU A 136 0.93 12.33 16.07
C LEU A 136 1.13 12.20 14.55
N MET A 137 0.05 12.22 13.78
CA MET A 137 0.11 12.10 12.32
C MET A 137 0.82 13.29 11.68
N HIS A 138 0.52 14.53 12.09
CA HIS A 138 1.24 15.70 11.61
C HIS A 138 2.74 15.66 11.94
N LYS A 139 3.08 15.17 13.14
CA LYS A 139 4.48 14.97 13.54
C LYS A 139 5.15 13.90 12.69
N SER A 140 4.47 12.79 12.41
CA SER A 140 5.01 11.72 11.57
C SER A 140 5.33 12.21 10.16
N PHE A 141 4.46 13.03 9.55
CA PHE A 141 4.71 13.64 8.24
C PHE A 141 5.91 14.58 8.24
N THR A 142 6.08 15.34 9.32
CA THR A 142 7.22 16.24 9.49
C THR A 142 8.52 15.45 9.63
N VAL A 143 8.53 14.41 10.46
CA VAL A 143 9.67 13.52 10.66
C VAL A 143 10.03 12.80 9.36
N ALA A 144 9.05 12.23 8.67
CA ALA A 144 9.26 11.53 7.40
C ALA A 144 9.92 12.44 6.35
N LYS A 145 9.42 13.67 6.18
CA LYS A 145 10.01 14.66 5.26
C LYS A 145 11.45 15.01 5.66
N ARG A 146 11.68 15.16 6.97
CA ARG A 146 13.01 15.50 7.51
C ARG A 146 14.01 14.36 7.29
N VAL A 147 13.62 13.13 7.57
CA VAL A 147 14.45 11.93 7.31
C VAL A 147 14.82 11.89 5.82
N ARG A 148 13.86 11.99 4.91
CA ARG A 148 14.11 11.97 3.46
C ARG A 148 15.07 13.07 3.02
N LYS A 149 14.90 14.29 3.53
CA LYS A 149 15.75 15.44 3.17
C LYS A 149 17.19 15.30 3.66
N HIS A 150 17.39 14.73 4.86
CA HIS A 150 18.73 14.74 5.51
C HIS A 150 19.52 13.45 5.35
N THR A 151 18.91 12.38 4.88
CA THR A 151 19.59 11.08 4.72
C THR A 151 19.73 10.62 3.28
N GLY A 152 19.14 11.37 2.33
CA GLY A 152 19.11 10.94 0.92
C GLY A 152 18.39 9.61 0.67
N ILE A 153 17.64 9.09 1.67
CA ILE A 153 16.97 7.78 1.58
C ILE A 153 15.92 7.74 0.46
N GLY A 154 15.44 8.91 0.03
CA GLY A 154 14.52 9.03 -1.09
C GLY A 154 15.20 9.20 -2.45
N ASP A 155 16.49 9.51 -2.48
CA ASP A 155 17.18 9.90 -3.72
C ASP A 155 17.53 8.68 -4.59
N ASN A 156 17.70 7.51 -3.96
CA ASN A 156 17.99 6.23 -4.61
C ASN A 156 16.89 5.19 -4.36
N ALA A 157 15.71 5.63 -3.96
CA ALA A 157 14.59 4.71 -3.74
C ALA A 157 14.09 4.18 -5.08
N VAL A 158 14.63 3.06 -5.45
CA VAL A 158 14.25 2.29 -6.64
C VAL A 158 12.90 1.66 -6.35
N SER A 159 11.84 2.13 -6.99
CA SER A 159 10.57 1.38 -6.96
C SER A 159 10.76 0.00 -7.61
N ILE A 160 9.95 -1.00 -7.25
CA ILE A 160 9.97 -2.32 -7.93
C ILE A 160 9.81 -2.11 -9.44
N SER A 161 8.97 -1.16 -9.84
CA SER A 161 8.78 -0.79 -11.24
C SER A 161 10.06 -0.30 -11.89
N TYR A 162 10.80 0.59 -11.23
CA TYR A 162 12.09 1.04 -11.75
C TYR A 162 13.11 -0.12 -11.83
N ALA A 163 13.22 -0.95 -10.79
CA ALA A 163 14.12 -2.10 -10.79
C ALA A 163 13.81 -3.09 -11.94
N ALA A 164 12.53 -3.31 -12.22
CA ALA A 164 12.10 -4.15 -13.34
C ALA A 164 12.53 -3.56 -14.69
N ILE A 165 12.37 -2.24 -14.87
CA ILE A 165 12.77 -1.55 -16.12
C ILE A 165 14.29 -1.53 -16.28
N GLU A 166 15.05 -1.27 -15.21
CA GLU A 166 16.51 -1.33 -15.24
C GLU A 166 17.02 -2.74 -15.58
N LEU A 167 16.35 -3.78 -15.06
CA LEU A 167 16.66 -5.16 -15.42
C LEU A 167 16.36 -5.42 -16.90
N ALA A 168 15.21 -4.97 -17.39
CA ALA A 168 14.86 -5.08 -18.80
C ALA A 168 15.89 -4.36 -19.69
N HIS A 169 16.33 -3.16 -19.31
CA HIS A 169 17.37 -2.43 -20.05
C HIS A 169 18.72 -3.18 -20.07
N LYS A 170 19.08 -3.84 -19.00
CA LYS A 170 20.30 -4.70 -18.98
C LYS A 170 20.21 -5.91 -19.90
N ILE A 171 19.00 -6.47 -20.07
CA ILE A 171 18.76 -7.64 -20.91
C ILE A 171 18.71 -7.25 -22.40
N PHE A 172 18.01 -6.17 -22.73
CA PHE A 172 17.68 -5.81 -24.12
C PHE A 172 18.55 -4.66 -24.69
N ALA A 173 19.40 -4.02 -23.88
CA ALA A 173 20.25 -2.89 -24.23
C ALA A 173 19.49 -1.66 -24.77
N ASP A 174 18.53 -1.84 -25.69
CA ASP A 174 17.66 -0.80 -26.26
C ASP A 174 16.19 -1.20 -26.10
N LEU A 175 15.47 -0.45 -25.26
CA LEU A 175 14.04 -0.66 -25.01
C LEU A 175 13.13 0.09 -26.00
N SER A 176 13.66 1.03 -26.79
CA SER A 176 12.85 1.83 -27.73
C SER A 176 12.21 1.00 -28.83
N THR A 177 12.78 -0.14 -29.15
CA THR A 177 12.31 -1.09 -30.15
C THR A 177 11.39 -2.17 -29.59
N LYS A 178 11.28 -2.24 -28.27
CA LYS A 178 10.57 -3.31 -27.56
C LYS A 178 9.10 -2.96 -27.30
N SER A 179 8.30 -4.01 -27.23
CA SER A 179 6.89 -3.97 -26.84
C SER A 179 6.73 -4.53 -25.43
N VAL A 180 5.99 -3.82 -24.59
CA VAL A 180 5.82 -4.16 -23.17
C VAL A 180 4.35 -4.35 -22.84
N MET A 181 4.00 -5.46 -22.17
CA MET A 181 2.68 -5.67 -21.59
C MET A 181 2.71 -5.46 -20.10
N LEU A 182 1.75 -4.68 -19.60
CA LEU A 182 1.48 -4.51 -18.16
C LEU A 182 0.23 -5.31 -17.77
N ILE A 183 0.37 -6.21 -16.81
CA ILE A 183 -0.73 -6.97 -16.23
C ILE A 183 -1.12 -6.34 -14.90
N GLY A 184 -2.02 -5.38 -14.97
CA GLY A 184 -2.46 -4.52 -13.88
C GLY A 184 -2.48 -3.06 -14.31
N ALA A 185 -3.34 -2.25 -13.68
CA ALA A 185 -3.49 -0.81 -13.96
C ALA A 185 -3.62 -0.01 -12.65
N GLY A 186 -2.83 -0.37 -11.64
CA GLY A 186 -2.69 0.34 -10.38
C GLY A 186 -1.53 1.35 -10.40
N GLU A 187 -1.27 1.97 -9.24
CA GLU A 187 -0.19 2.96 -9.07
C GLU A 187 1.19 2.43 -9.52
N MET A 188 1.49 1.14 -9.26
CA MET A 188 2.75 0.53 -9.67
C MET A 188 2.88 0.41 -11.19
N ALA A 189 1.78 0.08 -11.88
CA ALA A 189 1.77 0.01 -13.34
C ALA A 189 1.93 1.41 -13.96
N GLU A 190 1.31 2.43 -13.37
CA GLU A 190 1.46 3.82 -13.80
C GLU A 190 2.92 4.29 -13.71
N LEU A 191 3.59 4.02 -12.57
CA LEU A 191 5.02 4.30 -12.40
C LEU A 191 5.89 3.51 -13.38
N ALA A 192 5.56 2.24 -13.63
CA ALA A 192 6.29 1.44 -14.63
C ALA A 192 6.19 2.09 -16.02
N VAL A 193 5.00 2.56 -16.42
CA VAL A 193 4.84 3.25 -17.70
C VAL A 193 5.66 4.53 -17.75
N GLU A 194 5.68 5.34 -16.70
CA GLU A 194 6.49 6.57 -16.65
C GLU A 194 7.98 6.26 -16.88
N HIS A 195 8.49 5.22 -16.25
CA HIS A 195 9.89 4.78 -16.47
C HIS A 195 10.11 4.20 -17.87
N LEU A 196 9.18 3.39 -18.40
CA LEU A 196 9.26 2.88 -19.76
C LEU A 196 9.30 4.02 -20.81
N MET A 197 8.49 5.05 -20.59
CA MET A 197 8.50 6.24 -21.48
C MET A 197 9.81 7.01 -21.40
N ALA A 198 10.45 7.09 -20.22
CA ALA A 198 11.78 7.67 -20.07
C ALA A 198 12.85 6.91 -20.87
N HIS A 199 12.68 5.59 -21.05
CA HIS A 199 13.51 4.75 -21.92
C HIS A 199 12.99 4.64 -23.35
N GLN A 200 12.10 5.56 -23.76
CA GLN A 200 11.57 5.70 -25.14
C GLN A 200 10.79 4.48 -25.67
N VAL A 201 10.27 3.63 -24.79
CA VAL A 201 9.37 2.52 -25.18
C VAL A 201 8.11 3.09 -25.80
N LYS A 202 7.78 2.67 -27.03
CA LYS A 202 6.65 3.20 -27.81
C LYS A 202 5.45 2.26 -27.84
N LYS A 203 5.65 0.97 -27.64
CA LYS A 203 4.60 -0.05 -27.72
C LYS A 203 4.26 -0.55 -26.32
N ILE A 204 3.23 0.01 -25.73
CA ILE A 204 2.74 -0.38 -24.38
C ILE A 204 1.34 -0.95 -24.52
N VAL A 205 1.17 -2.17 -24.02
CA VAL A 205 -0.10 -2.88 -23.92
C VAL A 205 -0.46 -2.99 -22.46
N VAL A 206 -1.69 -2.67 -22.10
CA VAL A 206 -2.18 -2.74 -20.73
C VAL A 206 -3.38 -3.66 -20.66
N THR A 207 -3.35 -4.60 -19.73
CA THR A 207 -4.51 -5.41 -19.37
C THR A 207 -4.80 -5.34 -17.87
N ASN A 208 -6.06 -5.43 -17.50
CA ASN A 208 -6.49 -5.42 -16.09
C ASN A 208 -7.86 -6.11 -15.96
N ARG A 209 -8.12 -6.77 -14.85
CA ARG A 209 -9.42 -7.40 -14.56
C ARG A 209 -10.60 -6.43 -14.76
N THR A 210 -10.44 -5.19 -14.35
CA THR A 210 -11.37 -4.10 -14.67
C THR A 210 -10.87 -3.38 -15.92
N PHE A 211 -11.42 -3.71 -17.08
CA PHE A 211 -11.00 -3.17 -18.38
C PHE A 211 -10.95 -1.64 -18.44
N LYS A 212 -11.90 -0.96 -17.77
CA LYS A 212 -11.93 0.50 -17.65
C LYS A 212 -10.61 1.08 -17.11
N ASN A 213 -9.99 0.41 -16.14
CA ASN A 213 -8.72 0.85 -15.57
C ASN A 213 -7.58 0.68 -16.59
N ALA A 214 -7.55 -0.46 -17.29
CA ALA A 214 -6.58 -0.66 -18.37
C ALA A 214 -6.72 0.39 -19.47
N LEU A 215 -7.94 0.70 -19.88
CA LEU A 215 -8.24 1.70 -20.89
C LEU A 215 -7.80 3.11 -20.45
N ASN A 216 -8.04 3.48 -19.21
CA ASN A 216 -7.64 4.78 -18.66
C ASN A 216 -6.12 4.92 -18.63
N LEU A 217 -5.41 3.88 -18.17
CA LEU A 217 -3.95 3.88 -18.14
C LEU A 217 -3.37 3.92 -19.55
N ALA A 218 -3.86 3.08 -20.46
CA ALA A 218 -3.42 3.05 -21.85
C ALA A 218 -3.60 4.41 -22.55
N ARG A 219 -4.76 5.06 -22.37
CA ARG A 219 -5.03 6.41 -22.95
C ARG A 219 -4.07 7.48 -22.46
N LYS A 220 -3.69 7.42 -21.16
CA LYS A 220 -2.78 8.40 -20.55
C LYS A 220 -1.40 8.41 -21.23
N PHE A 221 -0.98 7.28 -21.79
CA PHE A 221 0.35 7.08 -22.37
C PHE A 221 0.37 6.64 -23.83
N ASN A 222 -0.74 6.84 -24.55
CA ASN A 222 -0.90 6.43 -25.95
C ASN A 222 -0.63 4.94 -26.21
N GLY A 223 -0.91 4.10 -25.21
CA GLY A 223 -0.80 2.65 -25.29
C GLY A 223 -2.11 1.99 -25.78
N ARG A 224 -2.08 0.66 -25.90
CA ARG A 224 -3.23 -0.18 -26.27
C ARG A 224 -3.76 -0.87 -25.02
N ALA A 225 -5.07 -0.86 -24.80
CA ALA A 225 -5.73 -1.71 -23.79
C ALA A 225 -6.24 -3.00 -24.43
N VAL A 226 -6.09 -4.12 -23.69
CA VAL A 226 -6.58 -5.45 -24.09
C VAL A 226 -7.44 -6.01 -22.94
N GLN A 227 -8.52 -6.71 -23.28
CA GLN A 227 -9.36 -7.42 -22.30
C GLN A 227 -8.53 -8.44 -21.53
N TYR A 228 -8.86 -8.64 -20.25
CA TYR A 228 -8.08 -9.54 -19.40
C TYR A 228 -8.11 -10.99 -19.89
N GLU A 229 -9.21 -11.39 -20.48
CA GLU A 229 -9.45 -12.72 -21.07
C GLU A 229 -8.62 -12.93 -22.35
N GLU A 230 -8.32 -11.84 -23.09
CA GLU A 230 -7.55 -11.87 -24.33
C GLU A 230 -6.03 -11.70 -24.11
N ARG A 231 -5.57 -11.57 -22.85
CA ARG A 231 -4.16 -11.32 -22.53
C ARG A 231 -3.22 -12.37 -23.12
N GLU A 232 -3.61 -13.64 -23.12
CA GLU A 232 -2.77 -14.73 -23.61
C GLU A 232 -2.47 -14.63 -25.11
N SER A 233 -3.47 -14.25 -25.89
CA SER A 233 -3.26 -14.02 -27.32
C SER A 233 -2.37 -12.80 -27.58
N ALA A 234 -2.44 -11.77 -26.72
CA ALA A 234 -1.62 -10.59 -26.85
C ALA A 234 -0.16 -10.79 -26.38
N LEU A 235 0.15 -11.87 -25.65
CA LEU A 235 1.51 -12.20 -25.23
C LEU A 235 2.44 -12.50 -26.43
N ALA A 236 1.90 -13.01 -27.53
CA ALA A 236 2.69 -13.31 -28.73
C ALA A 236 3.32 -12.05 -29.37
N ASP A 237 2.76 -10.88 -29.11
CA ASP A 237 3.15 -9.61 -29.72
C ASP A 237 4.03 -8.74 -28.81
N VAL A 238 4.46 -9.23 -27.67
CA VAL A 238 5.22 -8.46 -26.68
C VAL A 238 6.54 -9.11 -26.30
N ASP A 239 7.54 -8.27 -26.09
CA ASP A 239 8.91 -8.71 -25.71
C ASP A 239 9.09 -8.81 -24.19
N ILE A 240 8.34 -7.99 -23.41
CA ILE A 240 8.49 -7.83 -21.97
C ILE A 240 7.11 -7.85 -21.30
N ILE A 241 7.01 -8.55 -20.18
CA ILE A 241 5.80 -8.59 -19.33
C ILE A 241 6.16 -8.08 -17.94
N ILE A 242 5.33 -7.19 -17.38
CA ILE A 242 5.45 -6.60 -16.04
C ILE A 242 4.12 -6.72 -15.30
#